data_ee470e2eaa7c4b6a506265f08dd4d318
#
_entry.id   ee470e2eaa7c4b6a506265f08dd4d318
#
_cell.length_a   1.000
_cell.length_b   1.000
_cell.length_c   1.000
_cell.angle_alpha   90.00
_cell.angle_beta   90.00
_cell.angle_gamma   90.00
#
_symmetry.space_group_name_H-M   'P 1'
#
loop_
_entity.id
_entity.type
_entity.pdbx_description
1 polymer ?
#
loop_
_entity_poly.entity_id
_entity_poly.type
_entity_poly.pdbx_seq_one_letter_code
_entity_poly.pdbx_strand_id
1 'polypeptide(L)'
;MQTSYPAILESDIRSLPLLARGKVRDVYAVDEQHLLLVTTDRLSAFDVVFPTPIPGKGRILNTLSNFWFEKLGHLVPNHLTGIDPESVVAERERDQVRDRAVVVRRLKALPLEAVARGYLEGSGWKEYQDHGTVCGITLPAGLVRADRLPQPIFTPATKAAVGDHDENIDFARACALVGTALATQVRDTTLALYEAAAEFALGRGIIIADTKFEFGTDAQGDLVWIDEALTPDSSRFWPRASYRPGSSPESFDKQFLRNWLEASGWDKQPPAPALPDEIALGTAARYQEALDRLTA
;
A
#
# COMPACT_ATOMS: atom_id res chain seq x y z
N MET A 1 -3.78 9.77 -27.26
CA MET A 1 -4.20 8.37 -27.57
C MET A 1 -3.75 7.54 -26.37
N GLN A 2 -4.68 7.13 -25.50
CA GLN A 2 -4.36 6.15 -24.47
C GLN A 2 -4.07 4.82 -25.19
N THR A 3 -2.83 4.37 -25.17
CA THR A 3 -2.49 3.02 -25.57
C THR A 3 -3.17 2.06 -24.62
N SER A 4 -4.26 1.46 -25.06
CA SER A 4 -4.99 0.45 -24.30
C SER A 4 -4.13 -0.81 -24.24
N TYR A 5 -3.31 -0.90 -23.20
CA TYR A 5 -2.61 -2.15 -22.92
C TYR A 5 -3.60 -3.15 -22.28
N PRO A 6 -3.52 -4.44 -22.60
CA PRO A 6 -4.36 -5.44 -21.97
C PRO A 6 -4.12 -5.47 -20.46
N ALA A 7 -5.18 -5.63 -19.70
CA ALA A 7 -5.06 -5.80 -18.24
C ALA A 7 -4.36 -7.13 -17.91
N ILE A 8 -3.47 -7.13 -16.93
CA ILE A 8 -2.71 -8.29 -16.49
C ILE A 8 -3.21 -8.74 -15.12
N LEU A 9 -3.90 -9.89 -15.06
CA LEU A 9 -4.23 -10.55 -13.81
C LEU A 9 -3.05 -11.36 -13.26
N GLU A 10 -2.32 -12.04 -14.13
CA GLU A 10 -1.12 -12.81 -13.81
C GLU A 10 -0.08 -12.57 -14.88
N SER A 11 1.17 -12.33 -14.47
CA SER A 11 2.26 -12.26 -15.42
C SER A 11 2.75 -13.67 -15.79
N ASP A 12 3.16 -13.86 -17.06
CA ASP A 12 3.73 -15.12 -17.58
C ASP A 12 5.16 -14.85 -18.09
N ILE A 13 6.07 -14.57 -17.16
CA ILE A 13 7.49 -14.36 -17.43
C ILE A 13 8.21 -15.70 -17.27
N ARG A 14 8.57 -16.33 -18.38
CA ARG A 14 9.20 -17.66 -18.40
C ARG A 14 10.70 -17.61 -18.37
N SER A 15 11.29 -16.44 -18.65
CA SER A 15 12.74 -16.24 -18.60
C SER A 15 13.28 -16.16 -17.18
N LEU A 16 12.43 -15.98 -16.16
CA LEU A 16 12.81 -15.88 -14.76
C LEU A 16 12.01 -16.85 -13.89
N PRO A 17 12.62 -17.41 -12.83
CA PRO A 17 11.91 -18.24 -11.86
C PRO A 17 10.87 -17.42 -11.09
N LEU A 18 9.60 -17.82 -11.14
CA LEU A 18 8.56 -17.29 -10.28
C LEU A 18 8.77 -17.78 -8.85
N LEU A 19 8.87 -16.87 -7.89
CA LEU A 19 9.01 -17.16 -6.47
C LEU A 19 7.68 -17.14 -5.73
N ALA A 20 6.83 -16.16 -6.02
CA ALA A 20 5.54 -16.01 -5.36
C ALA A 20 4.55 -15.19 -6.20
N ARG A 21 3.26 -15.48 -6.03
CA ARG A 21 2.16 -14.61 -6.44
C ARG A 21 1.48 -14.06 -5.21
N GLY A 22 1.63 -12.77 -4.98
CA GLY A 22 0.92 -12.06 -3.93
C GLY A 22 -0.49 -11.64 -4.36
N LYS A 23 -1.20 -10.95 -3.49
CA LYS A 23 -2.57 -10.46 -3.76
C LYS A 23 -2.61 -9.51 -4.98
N VAL A 24 -1.55 -8.75 -5.24
CA VAL A 24 -1.49 -7.76 -6.32
C VAL A 24 -0.17 -7.76 -7.09
N ARG A 25 0.88 -8.44 -6.62
CA ARG A 25 2.21 -8.50 -7.26
C ARG A 25 2.68 -9.92 -7.48
N ASP A 26 3.40 -10.12 -8.59
CA ASP A 26 4.14 -11.34 -8.87
C ASP A 26 5.63 -11.06 -8.64
N VAL A 27 6.32 -12.00 -8.00
CA VAL A 27 7.72 -11.87 -7.58
C VAL A 27 8.55 -12.92 -8.30
N TYR A 28 9.57 -12.48 -9.04
CA TYR A 28 10.50 -13.34 -9.76
C TYR A 28 11.92 -13.16 -9.24
N ALA A 29 12.73 -14.22 -9.30
CA ALA A 29 14.16 -14.12 -9.04
C ALA A 29 14.88 -13.65 -10.31
N VAL A 30 15.61 -12.53 -10.20
CA VAL A 30 16.55 -12.12 -11.27
C VAL A 30 17.88 -12.84 -11.05
N ASP A 31 18.41 -12.76 -9.83
CA ASP A 31 19.62 -13.45 -9.35
C ASP A 31 19.58 -13.64 -7.84
N GLU A 32 20.72 -13.94 -7.21
CA GLU A 32 20.82 -14.14 -5.76
C GLU A 32 20.54 -12.85 -4.95
N GLN A 33 20.77 -11.68 -5.54
CA GLN A 33 20.69 -10.37 -4.87
C GLN A 33 19.49 -9.53 -5.32
N HIS A 34 18.83 -9.89 -6.43
CA HIS A 34 17.79 -9.08 -7.04
C HIS A 34 16.51 -9.85 -7.30
N LEU A 35 15.40 -9.14 -7.13
CA LEU A 35 14.05 -9.60 -7.47
C LEU A 35 13.44 -8.67 -8.51
N LEU A 36 12.60 -9.23 -9.39
CA LEU A 36 11.69 -8.46 -10.23
C LEU A 36 10.29 -8.50 -9.58
N LEU A 37 9.76 -7.35 -9.23
CA LEU A 37 8.40 -7.19 -8.73
C LEU A 37 7.51 -6.69 -9.87
N VAL A 38 6.51 -7.46 -10.26
CA VAL A 38 5.53 -7.09 -11.29
C VAL A 38 4.21 -6.75 -10.63
N THR A 39 3.81 -5.48 -10.68
CA THR A 39 2.51 -5.02 -10.17
C THR A 39 1.44 -5.31 -11.21
N THR A 40 0.50 -6.17 -10.86
CA THR A 40 -0.59 -6.59 -11.75
C THR A 40 -1.81 -5.69 -11.60
N ASP A 41 -2.81 -5.91 -12.45
CA ASP A 41 -4.09 -5.22 -12.37
C ASP A 41 -5.10 -5.94 -11.44
N ARG A 42 -4.63 -6.98 -10.70
CA ARG A 42 -5.44 -7.63 -9.65
C ARG A 42 -5.86 -6.62 -8.59
N LEU A 43 -7.07 -6.77 -8.14
CA LEU A 43 -7.60 -6.07 -6.99
C LEU A 43 -7.81 -7.04 -5.84
N SER A 44 -7.44 -6.64 -4.64
CA SER A 44 -7.75 -7.34 -3.41
C SER A 44 -8.46 -6.42 -2.42
N ALA A 45 -9.55 -6.89 -1.84
CA ALA A 45 -10.22 -6.23 -0.72
C ALA A 45 -10.72 -7.29 0.27
N PHE A 46 -10.69 -6.97 1.56
CA PHE A 46 -11.04 -7.91 2.64
C PHE A 46 -10.26 -9.24 2.54
N ASP A 47 -8.98 -9.16 2.15
CA ASP A 47 -8.04 -10.27 1.92
C ASP A 47 -8.41 -11.24 0.79
N VAL A 48 -9.46 -10.95 0.02
CA VAL A 48 -9.90 -11.73 -1.14
C VAL A 48 -9.48 -11.04 -2.44
N VAL A 49 -8.92 -11.81 -3.38
CA VAL A 49 -8.55 -11.34 -4.72
C VAL A 49 -9.76 -11.47 -5.65
N PHE A 50 -10.07 -10.40 -6.39
CA PHE A 50 -11.20 -10.33 -7.31
C PHE A 50 -10.84 -10.87 -8.69
N PRO A 51 -11.79 -11.54 -9.39
CA PRO A 51 -11.56 -12.06 -10.74
C PRO A 51 -11.51 -10.96 -11.81
N THR A 52 -12.09 -9.78 -11.51
CA THR A 52 -12.13 -8.66 -12.45
C THR A 52 -10.91 -7.77 -12.25
N PRO A 53 -10.05 -7.54 -13.27
CA PRO A 53 -8.93 -6.62 -13.18
C PRO A 53 -9.41 -5.16 -13.16
N ILE A 54 -8.63 -4.29 -12.52
CA ILE A 54 -8.78 -2.84 -12.63
C ILE A 54 -7.85 -2.33 -13.73
N PRO A 55 -8.37 -1.83 -14.86
CA PRO A 55 -7.55 -1.45 -16.01
C PRO A 55 -6.47 -0.42 -15.66
N GLY A 56 -5.21 -0.74 -15.97
CA GLY A 56 -4.07 0.15 -15.74
C GLY A 56 -3.59 0.30 -14.30
N LYS A 57 -4.25 -0.37 -13.35
CA LYS A 57 -3.94 -0.29 -11.92
C LYS A 57 -2.46 -0.55 -11.63
N GLY A 58 -1.89 -1.61 -12.18
CA GLY A 58 -0.50 -1.98 -11.92
C GLY A 58 0.48 -0.88 -12.30
N ARG A 59 0.25 -0.18 -13.41
CA ARG A 59 1.07 0.94 -13.87
C ARG A 59 0.92 2.16 -12.96
N ILE A 60 -0.31 2.50 -12.61
CA ILE A 60 -0.60 3.63 -11.72
C ILE A 60 0.11 3.43 -10.37
N LEU A 61 -0.05 2.25 -9.76
CA LEU A 61 0.58 1.96 -8.46
C LEU A 61 2.10 1.98 -8.55
N ASN A 62 2.67 1.37 -9.58
CA ASN A 62 4.13 1.35 -9.78
C ASN A 62 4.70 2.77 -9.98
N THR A 63 4.07 3.57 -10.83
CA THR A 63 4.49 4.96 -11.08
C THR A 63 4.41 5.79 -9.81
N LEU A 64 3.31 5.69 -9.07
CA LEU A 64 3.13 6.45 -7.84
C LEU A 64 4.09 6.00 -6.74
N SER A 65 4.32 4.70 -6.61
CA SER A 65 5.29 4.16 -5.65
C SER A 65 6.71 4.65 -5.95
N ASN A 66 7.14 4.60 -7.23
CA ASN A 66 8.46 5.09 -7.63
C ASN A 66 8.61 6.58 -7.39
N PHE A 67 7.57 7.39 -7.67
CA PHE A 67 7.56 8.82 -7.35
C PHE A 67 7.83 9.07 -5.85
N TRP A 68 7.21 8.32 -4.95
CA TRP A 68 7.41 8.49 -3.52
C TRP A 68 8.77 7.99 -3.05
N PHE A 69 9.26 6.86 -3.57
CA PHE A 69 10.61 6.38 -3.28
C PHE A 69 11.68 7.38 -3.68
N GLU A 70 11.53 8.05 -4.83
CA GLU A 70 12.44 9.10 -5.28
C GLU A 70 12.32 10.34 -4.37
N LYS A 71 11.11 10.80 -4.13
CA LYS A 71 10.83 12.03 -3.38
C LYS A 71 11.28 11.97 -1.93
N LEU A 72 11.06 10.84 -1.26
CA LEU A 72 11.33 10.64 0.17
C LEU A 72 12.57 9.78 0.44
N GLY A 73 13.30 9.38 -0.58
CA GLY A 73 14.51 8.55 -0.46
C GLY A 73 15.66 9.18 0.33
N HIS A 74 15.59 10.48 0.63
CA HIS A 74 16.53 11.17 1.50
C HIS A 74 16.27 10.90 3.00
N LEU A 75 15.10 10.40 3.38
CA LEU A 75 14.75 10.08 4.77
C LEU A 75 15.19 8.66 5.17
N VAL A 76 15.14 7.73 4.23
CA VAL A 76 15.53 6.33 4.44
C VAL A 76 15.90 5.69 3.11
N PRO A 77 16.97 4.86 3.04
CA PRO A 77 17.27 4.08 1.85
C PRO A 77 16.09 3.18 1.45
N ASN A 78 15.88 3.00 0.14
CA ASN A 78 14.86 2.09 -0.36
C ASN A 78 15.48 0.95 -1.18
N HIS A 79 14.64 0.00 -1.59
CA HIS A 79 15.07 -1.23 -2.24
C HIS A 79 15.28 -1.11 -3.76
N LEU A 80 14.95 0.01 -4.40
CA LEU A 80 15.09 0.16 -5.85
C LEU A 80 16.55 0.09 -6.28
N THR A 81 16.82 -0.57 -7.40
CA THR A 81 18.17 -0.70 -7.96
C THR A 81 18.47 0.24 -9.11
N GLY A 82 17.42 0.78 -9.75
CA GLY A 82 17.55 1.53 -11.02
C GLY A 82 17.78 0.65 -12.24
N ILE A 83 17.84 -0.69 -12.10
CA ILE A 83 17.95 -1.61 -13.23
C ILE A 83 16.64 -1.60 -14.01
N ASP A 84 16.72 -1.44 -15.33
CA ASP A 84 15.56 -1.49 -16.21
C ASP A 84 14.92 -2.88 -16.20
N PRO A 85 13.64 -3.03 -15.80
CA PRO A 85 12.94 -4.30 -15.84
C PRO A 85 12.90 -4.99 -17.20
N GLU A 86 12.89 -4.22 -18.30
CA GLU A 86 12.90 -4.78 -19.66
C GLU A 86 14.24 -5.43 -20.01
N SER A 87 15.32 -5.09 -19.31
CA SER A 87 16.65 -5.66 -19.54
C SER A 87 16.85 -7.03 -18.91
N VAL A 88 16.02 -7.42 -17.93
CA VAL A 88 16.17 -8.69 -17.19
C VAL A 88 15.21 -9.78 -17.66
N VAL A 89 14.32 -9.48 -18.60
CA VAL A 89 13.36 -10.44 -19.19
C VAL A 89 13.62 -10.66 -20.68
N ALA A 90 13.09 -11.76 -21.23
CA ALA A 90 13.16 -11.99 -22.66
C ALA A 90 12.37 -10.91 -23.45
N GLU A 91 12.81 -10.58 -24.66
CA GLU A 91 12.21 -9.52 -25.48
C GLU A 91 10.69 -9.64 -25.64
N ARG A 92 10.18 -10.85 -25.85
CA ARG A 92 8.74 -11.14 -25.97
C ARG A 92 7.94 -10.91 -24.67
N GLU A 93 8.61 -10.73 -23.53
CA GLU A 93 8.00 -10.58 -22.22
C GLU A 93 8.01 -9.12 -21.73
N ARG A 94 8.71 -8.22 -22.43
CA ARG A 94 8.91 -6.81 -22.05
C ARG A 94 7.60 -6.06 -21.82
N ASP A 95 6.58 -6.31 -22.64
CA ASP A 95 5.29 -5.64 -22.49
C ASP A 95 4.58 -5.97 -21.16
N GLN A 96 4.95 -7.10 -20.52
CA GLN A 96 4.40 -7.48 -19.22
C GLN A 96 5.06 -6.75 -18.05
N VAL A 97 6.24 -6.17 -18.23
CA VAL A 97 6.99 -5.47 -17.18
C VAL A 97 7.00 -3.95 -17.39
N ARG A 98 6.74 -3.48 -18.61
CA ARG A 98 6.79 -2.05 -18.98
C ARG A 98 5.87 -1.22 -18.10
N ASP A 99 6.43 -0.20 -17.44
CA ASP A 99 5.76 0.77 -16.55
C ASP A 99 5.11 0.18 -15.27
N ARG A 100 5.16 -1.15 -15.06
CA ARG A 100 4.49 -1.82 -13.94
C ARG A 100 5.40 -2.70 -13.08
N ALA A 101 6.69 -2.71 -13.40
CA ALA A 101 7.65 -3.53 -12.68
C ALA A 101 8.85 -2.72 -12.21
N VAL A 102 9.53 -3.24 -11.21
CA VAL A 102 10.81 -2.73 -10.71
C VAL A 102 11.74 -3.89 -10.39
N VAL A 103 13.05 -3.69 -10.64
CA VAL A 103 14.09 -4.58 -10.13
C VAL A 103 14.54 -4.03 -8.78
N VAL A 104 14.47 -4.85 -7.75
CA VAL A 104 14.75 -4.45 -6.36
C VAL A 104 15.82 -5.34 -5.73
N ARG A 105 16.47 -4.82 -4.69
CA ARG A 105 17.36 -5.61 -3.85
C ARG A 105 16.58 -6.69 -3.10
N ARG A 106 17.14 -7.89 -3.02
CA ARG A 106 16.59 -8.98 -2.21
C ARG A 106 17.00 -8.77 -0.76
N LEU A 107 16.05 -8.41 0.08
CA LEU A 107 16.26 -8.04 1.47
C LEU A 107 15.47 -8.97 2.41
N LYS A 108 15.87 -9.00 3.67
CA LYS A 108 15.11 -9.69 4.72
C LYS A 108 13.97 -8.79 5.20
N ALA A 109 12.76 -9.08 4.76
CA ALA A 109 11.57 -8.35 5.21
C ALA A 109 11.35 -8.51 6.72
N LEU A 110 10.93 -7.43 7.39
CA LEU A 110 10.53 -7.49 8.80
C LEU A 110 9.15 -8.14 8.93
N PRO A 111 8.89 -8.88 10.02
CA PRO A 111 7.61 -9.58 10.24
C PRO A 111 6.53 -8.66 10.81
N LEU A 112 6.54 -7.39 10.42
CA LEU A 112 5.54 -6.41 10.85
C LEU A 112 5.21 -5.44 9.72
N GLU A 113 3.99 -4.93 9.75
CA GLU A 113 3.53 -3.82 8.94
C GLU A 113 3.61 -2.53 9.75
N ALA A 114 4.19 -1.51 9.17
CA ALA A 114 4.41 -0.22 9.81
C ALA A 114 3.34 0.78 9.36
N VAL A 115 2.31 0.96 10.18
CA VAL A 115 1.18 1.85 9.84
C VAL A 115 1.30 3.17 10.58
N ALA A 116 1.23 4.28 9.85
CA ALA A 116 1.05 5.63 10.40
C ALA A 116 -0.38 6.10 10.19
N ARG A 117 -0.97 6.72 11.20
CA ARG A 117 -2.32 7.30 11.13
C ARG A 117 -2.29 8.76 11.59
N GLY A 118 -2.74 9.66 10.73
CA GLY A 118 -3.01 11.05 11.09
C GLY A 118 -4.48 11.35 11.28
N TYR A 119 -5.34 10.38 10.93
CA TYR A 119 -6.79 10.46 11.05
C TYR A 119 -7.35 9.13 11.57
N LEU A 120 -8.51 9.18 12.21
CA LEU A 120 -9.12 8.05 12.88
C LEU A 120 -10.10 7.33 11.94
N GLU A 121 -9.62 6.26 11.25
CA GLU A 121 -10.41 5.50 10.27
C GLU A 121 -10.05 4.00 10.31
N GLY A 122 -10.87 3.18 9.68
CA GLY A 122 -10.65 1.75 9.51
C GLY A 122 -10.56 0.95 10.81
N SER A 123 -9.53 0.11 10.96
CA SER A 123 -9.31 -0.68 12.19
C SER A 123 -9.05 0.22 13.41
N GLY A 124 -8.37 1.35 13.22
CA GLY A 124 -8.12 2.31 14.30
C GLY A 124 -9.39 2.95 14.84
N TRP A 125 -10.35 3.29 13.96
CA TRP A 125 -11.65 3.79 14.41
C TRP A 125 -12.43 2.75 15.20
N LYS A 126 -12.45 1.50 14.75
CA LYS A 126 -13.13 0.40 15.45
C LYS A 126 -12.55 0.19 16.85
N GLU A 127 -11.22 0.09 16.95
CA GLU A 127 -10.53 -0.11 18.22
C GLU A 127 -10.77 1.07 19.19
N TYR A 128 -10.75 2.30 18.68
CA TYR A 128 -11.07 3.48 19.48
C TYR A 128 -12.50 3.48 20.01
N GLN A 129 -13.48 3.06 19.20
CA GLN A 129 -14.87 2.94 19.66
C GLN A 129 -15.02 1.96 20.83
N ASP A 130 -14.27 0.85 20.78
CA ASP A 130 -14.37 -0.22 21.78
C ASP A 130 -13.59 0.11 23.07
N HIS A 131 -12.44 0.81 22.94
CA HIS A 131 -11.48 0.92 24.04
C HIS A 131 -10.99 2.35 24.34
N GLY A 132 -11.26 3.34 23.49
CA GLY A 132 -10.68 4.68 23.61
C GLY A 132 -9.19 4.76 23.28
N THR A 133 -8.62 3.65 22.80
CA THR A 133 -7.19 3.50 22.44
C THR A 133 -7.02 2.97 21.03
N VAL A 134 -5.83 3.13 20.45
CA VAL A 134 -5.41 2.46 19.21
C VAL A 134 -4.00 1.92 19.41
N CYS A 135 -3.81 0.61 19.28
CA CYS A 135 -2.54 -0.07 19.56
C CYS A 135 -1.94 0.28 20.93
N GLY A 136 -2.79 0.39 21.96
CA GLY A 136 -2.41 0.78 23.31
C GLY A 136 -2.16 2.29 23.52
N ILE A 137 -2.29 3.11 22.49
CA ILE A 137 -2.15 4.57 22.57
C ILE A 137 -3.51 5.17 22.97
N THR A 138 -3.57 5.81 24.14
CA THR A 138 -4.77 6.50 24.58
C THR A 138 -5.01 7.76 23.75
N LEU A 139 -6.20 7.90 23.19
CA LEU A 139 -6.60 9.05 22.40
C LEU A 139 -7.59 9.95 23.19
N PRO A 140 -7.71 11.25 22.82
CA PRO A 140 -8.70 12.14 23.41
C PRO A 140 -10.12 11.55 23.32
N ALA A 141 -10.92 11.78 24.37
CA ALA A 141 -12.33 11.39 24.35
C ALA A 141 -13.15 12.27 23.40
N GLY A 142 -14.19 11.69 22.80
CA GLY A 142 -15.13 12.41 21.95
C GLY A 142 -14.71 12.57 20.49
N LEU A 143 -13.63 11.89 20.06
CA LEU A 143 -13.29 11.83 18.64
C LEU A 143 -14.39 11.10 17.86
N VAL A 144 -14.64 11.59 16.65
CA VAL A 144 -15.56 10.96 15.69
C VAL A 144 -14.80 10.33 14.54
N ARG A 145 -15.48 9.54 13.75
CA ARG A 145 -14.88 8.90 12.55
C ARG A 145 -14.29 9.95 11.62
N ALA A 146 -13.12 9.65 11.08
CA ALA A 146 -12.34 10.52 10.21
C ALA A 146 -11.82 11.81 10.89
N ASP A 147 -11.90 11.96 12.22
CA ASP A 147 -11.23 13.07 12.90
C ASP A 147 -9.73 13.05 12.66
N ARG A 148 -9.16 14.24 12.51
CA ARG A 148 -7.71 14.43 12.53
C ARG A 148 -7.20 14.21 13.95
N LEU A 149 -6.19 13.38 14.09
CA LEU A 149 -5.50 13.17 15.37
C LEU A 149 -4.64 14.40 15.74
N PRO A 150 -4.45 14.68 17.05
CA PRO A 150 -3.60 15.77 17.51
C PRO A 150 -2.17 15.68 16.95
N GLN A 151 -1.66 14.47 16.80
CA GLN A 151 -0.41 14.14 16.15
C GLN A 151 -0.54 12.78 15.46
N PRO A 152 0.22 12.50 14.41
CA PRO A 152 0.26 11.17 13.82
C PRO A 152 0.72 10.12 14.82
N ILE A 153 0.14 8.93 14.75
CA ILE A 153 0.48 7.80 15.62
C ILE A 153 1.00 6.62 14.82
N PHE A 154 1.92 5.88 15.41
CA PHE A 154 2.42 4.62 14.86
C PHE A 154 1.59 3.45 15.41
N THR A 155 0.95 2.72 14.54
CA THR A 155 0.03 1.62 14.86
C THR A 155 0.43 0.36 14.10
N PRO A 156 1.47 -0.35 14.56
CA PRO A 156 1.97 -1.51 13.83
C PRO A 156 0.96 -2.66 13.81
N ALA A 157 1.09 -3.53 12.81
CA ALA A 157 0.37 -4.79 12.76
C ALA A 157 1.35 -5.96 12.55
N THR A 158 0.94 -7.16 12.92
CA THR A 158 1.67 -8.36 12.53
C THR A 158 1.51 -8.57 11.03
N LYS A 159 2.54 -9.13 10.40
CA LYS A 159 2.42 -9.62 9.03
C LYS A 159 1.94 -11.06 9.10
N ALA A 160 0.64 -11.25 8.89
CA ALA A 160 0.00 -12.57 8.98
C ALA A 160 0.51 -13.52 7.88
N ALA A 161 0.41 -14.83 8.14
CA ALA A 161 0.60 -15.83 7.11
C ALA A 161 -0.47 -15.69 6.00
N VAL A 162 -0.18 -16.21 4.82
CA VAL A 162 -1.14 -16.17 3.70
C VAL A 162 -2.44 -16.88 4.10
N GLY A 163 -3.53 -16.12 4.16
CA GLY A 163 -4.86 -16.61 4.55
C GLY A 163 -5.33 -16.14 5.93
N ASP A 164 -4.45 -15.58 6.75
CA ASP A 164 -4.80 -14.95 8.01
C ASP A 164 -4.92 -13.43 7.86
N HIS A 165 -5.51 -12.76 8.86
CA HIS A 165 -5.63 -11.31 8.92
C HIS A 165 -4.49 -10.68 9.73
N ASP A 166 -4.00 -9.53 9.25
CA ASP A 166 -3.05 -8.71 9.99
C ASP A 166 -3.73 -8.18 11.25
N GLU A 167 -3.10 -8.37 12.41
CA GLU A 167 -3.61 -7.91 13.70
C GLU A 167 -2.86 -6.67 14.16
N ASN A 168 -3.60 -5.63 14.56
CA ASN A 168 -3.01 -4.48 15.24
C ASN A 168 -2.29 -4.94 16.51
N ILE A 169 -1.07 -4.46 16.72
CA ILE A 169 -0.27 -4.75 17.92
C ILE A 169 0.20 -3.45 18.57
N ASP A 170 0.49 -3.49 19.84
CA ASP A 170 1.14 -2.37 20.53
C ASP A 170 2.65 -2.29 20.22
N PHE A 171 3.28 -1.20 20.62
CA PHE A 171 4.71 -0.99 20.41
C PHE A 171 5.58 -2.01 21.19
N ALA A 172 5.13 -2.45 22.37
CA ALA A 172 5.86 -3.45 23.16
C ALA A 172 5.92 -4.79 22.42
N ARG A 173 4.83 -5.20 21.76
CA ARG A 173 4.80 -6.41 20.93
C ARG A 173 5.68 -6.25 19.68
N ALA A 174 5.68 -5.07 19.03
CA ALA A 174 6.60 -4.80 17.93
C ALA A 174 8.08 -4.92 18.38
N CYS A 175 8.43 -4.38 19.56
CA CYS A 175 9.76 -4.56 20.17
C CYS A 175 10.11 -6.04 20.43
N ALA A 176 9.15 -6.83 20.86
CA ALA A 176 9.37 -8.26 21.07
C ALA A 176 9.64 -9.04 19.76
N LEU A 177 9.06 -8.58 18.63
CA LEU A 177 9.24 -9.21 17.32
C LEU A 177 10.58 -8.90 16.66
N VAL A 178 11.04 -7.65 16.71
CA VAL A 178 12.21 -7.19 15.94
C VAL A 178 13.33 -6.61 16.81
N GLY A 179 13.14 -6.51 18.11
CA GLY A 179 14.07 -5.86 19.05
C GLY A 179 13.76 -4.35 19.20
N THR A 180 14.01 -3.80 20.39
CA THR A 180 13.62 -2.42 20.74
C THR A 180 14.29 -1.38 19.84
N ALA A 181 15.59 -1.54 19.53
CA ALA A 181 16.32 -0.58 18.70
C ALA A 181 15.73 -0.49 17.30
N LEU A 182 15.47 -1.63 16.64
CA LEU A 182 14.93 -1.67 15.29
C LEU A 182 13.46 -1.24 15.28
N ALA A 183 12.64 -1.64 16.25
CA ALA A 183 11.26 -1.21 16.38
C ALA A 183 11.15 0.33 16.54
N THR A 184 12.07 0.94 17.31
CA THR A 184 12.15 2.40 17.46
C THR A 184 12.50 3.07 16.15
N GLN A 185 13.51 2.56 15.43
CA GLN A 185 13.89 3.08 14.12
C GLN A 185 12.75 2.97 13.10
N VAL A 186 12.05 1.84 13.05
CA VAL A 186 10.87 1.64 12.19
C VAL A 186 9.78 2.65 12.51
N ARG A 187 9.43 2.83 13.81
CA ARG A 187 8.43 3.81 14.24
C ARG A 187 8.79 5.22 13.80
N ASP A 188 10.00 5.66 14.13
CA ASP A 188 10.43 7.04 13.89
C ASP A 188 10.53 7.33 12.38
N THR A 189 11.04 6.37 11.60
CA THR A 189 11.08 6.46 10.14
C THR A 189 9.67 6.48 9.53
N THR A 190 8.76 5.62 10.02
CA THR A 190 7.36 5.56 9.56
C THR A 190 6.66 6.90 9.76
N LEU A 191 6.82 7.51 10.93
CA LEU A 191 6.21 8.82 11.23
C LEU A 191 6.84 9.93 10.37
N ALA A 192 8.15 9.96 10.21
CA ALA A 192 8.84 10.95 9.37
C ALA A 192 8.41 10.84 7.88
N LEU A 193 8.33 9.63 7.33
CA LEU A 193 7.83 9.39 5.97
C LEU A 193 6.38 9.85 5.82
N TYR A 194 5.52 9.51 6.80
CA TYR A 194 4.11 9.89 6.78
C TYR A 194 3.94 11.41 6.83
N GLU A 195 4.62 12.10 7.74
CA GLU A 195 4.50 13.56 7.91
C GLU A 195 4.93 14.30 6.65
N ALA A 196 6.09 13.95 6.08
CA ALA A 196 6.58 14.55 4.85
C ALA A 196 5.64 14.29 3.65
N ALA A 197 5.11 13.06 3.53
CA ALA A 197 4.16 12.73 2.48
C ALA A 197 2.82 13.45 2.65
N ALA A 198 2.29 13.50 3.88
CA ALA A 198 1.01 14.13 4.20
C ALA A 198 1.04 15.65 3.95
N GLU A 199 2.13 16.32 4.30
CA GLU A 199 2.33 17.74 4.02
C GLU A 199 2.34 18.02 2.51
N PHE A 200 3.12 17.25 1.76
CA PHE A 200 3.18 17.37 0.31
C PHE A 200 1.82 17.12 -0.36
N ALA A 201 1.15 16.00 -0.01
CA ALA A 201 -0.14 15.63 -0.58
C ALA A 201 -1.24 16.64 -0.25
N LEU A 202 -1.20 17.25 0.95
CA LEU A 202 -2.14 18.29 1.36
C LEU A 202 -2.04 19.52 0.46
N GLY A 203 -0.82 19.90 0.04
CA GLY A 203 -0.58 20.95 -0.95
C GLY A 203 -1.14 20.63 -2.34
N ARG A 204 -1.36 19.35 -2.64
CA ARG A 204 -1.96 18.83 -3.88
C ARG A 204 -3.47 18.53 -3.74
N GLY A 205 -4.08 18.95 -2.64
CA GLY A 205 -5.51 18.76 -2.37
C GLY A 205 -5.88 17.34 -1.95
N ILE A 206 -4.91 16.54 -1.51
CA ILE A 206 -5.12 15.17 -1.02
C ILE A 206 -4.75 15.10 0.46
N ILE A 207 -5.63 14.53 1.27
CA ILE A 207 -5.35 14.11 2.63
C ILE A 207 -4.92 12.65 2.61
N ILE A 208 -3.74 12.35 3.14
CA ILE A 208 -3.33 10.97 3.46
C ILE A 208 -3.79 10.70 4.88
N ALA A 209 -4.85 9.91 5.04
CA ALA A 209 -5.42 9.65 6.37
C ALA A 209 -4.57 8.67 7.16
N ASP A 210 -4.18 7.60 6.54
CA ASP A 210 -3.24 6.60 7.02
C ASP A 210 -2.49 5.96 5.86
N THR A 211 -1.40 5.31 6.19
CA THR A 211 -0.62 4.55 5.22
C THR A 211 0.11 3.40 5.91
N LYS A 212 0.32 2.32 5.16
CA LYS A 212 1.10 1.17 5.55
C LYS A 212 2.42 1.17 4.79
N PHE A 213 3.53 1.04 5.52
CA PHE A 213 4.86 0.80 4.98
C PHE A 213 5.35 -0.59 5.34
N GLU A 214 6.25 -1.11 4.54
CA GLU A 214 7.02 -2.31 4.85
C GLU A 214 8.50 -1.99 4.84
N PHE A 215 9.23 -2.64 5.74
CA PHE A 215 10.68 -2.48 5.86
C PHE A 215 11.37 -3.83 5.83
N GLY A 216 12.62 -3.80 5.42
CA GLY A 216 13.54 -4.91 5.50
C GLY A 216 14.87 -4.44 6.06
N THR A 217 15.79 -5.38 6.25
CA THR A 217 17.17 -5.08 6.61
C THR A 217 18.13 -5.61 5.54
N ASP A 218 19.20 -4.86 5.29
CA ASP A 218 20.29 -5.32 4.46
C ASP A 218 21.26 -6.23 5.23
N ALA A 219 22.36 -6.62 4.60
CA ALA A 219 23.36 -7.50 5.19
C ALA A 219 24.11 -6.88 6.39
N GLN A 220 24.10 -5.56 6.53
CA GLN A 220 24.67 -4.81 7.63
C GLN A 220 23.68 -4.64 8.79
N GLY A 221 22.40 -4.95 8.56
CA GLY A 221 21.31 -4.77 9.51
C GLY A 221 20.66 -3.39 9.41
N ASP A 222 21.03 -2.59 8.41
CA ASP A 222 20.47 -1.26 8.21
C ASP A 222 19.03 -1.32 7.66
N LEU A 223 18.18 -0.42 8.16
CA LEU A 223 16.78 -0.34 7.76
C LEU A 223 16.63 0.12 6.32
N VAL A 224 15.83 -0.58 5.54
CA VAL A 224 15.52 -0.27 4.14
C VAL A 224 14.01 -0.29 3.92
N TRP A 225 13.48 0.75 3.29
CA TRP A 225 12.08 0.81 2.89
C TRP A 225 11.82 -0.06 1.66
N ILE A 226 10.85 -0.95 1.73
CA ILE A 226 10.55 -1.96 0.70
C ILE A 226 9.08 -1.96 0.32
N ASP A 227 8.72 -2.83 -0.60
CA ASP A 227 7.39 -3.14 -1.11
C ASP A 227 6.80 -2.00 -1.94
N GLU A 228 5.81 -1.29 -1.46
CA GLU A 228 5.19 -0.14 -2.13
C GLU A 228 5.17 1.10 -1.24
N ALA A 229 5.05 2.26 -1.86
CA ALA A 229 5.08 3.54 -1.20
C ALA A 229 3.82 4.35 -1.49
N LEU A 230 3.01 4.61 -0.46
CA LEU A 230 1.95 5.64 -0.49
C LEU A 230 1.05 5.55 -1.74
N THR A 231 0.56 4.36 -2.04
CA THR A 231 -0.37 4.12 -3.14
C THR A 231 -1.82 4.05 -2.65
N PRO A 232 -2.82 4.15 -3.53
CA PRO A 232 -4.22 3.91 -3.15
C PRO A 232 -4.51 2.50 -2.61
N ASP A 233 -3.56 1.56 -2.76
CA ASP A 233 -3.68 0.21 -2.19
C ASP A 233 -3.18 0.14 -0.74
N SER A 234 -2.14 0.90 -0.40
CA SER A 234 -1.53 0.92 0.93
C SER A 234 -1.96 2.10 1.80
N SER A 235 -2.69 3.07 1.25
CA SER A 235 -3.04 4.34 1.92
C SER A 235 -4.50 4.71 1.69
N ARG A 236 -5.07 5.49 2.63
CA ARG A 236 -6.35 6.18 2.43
C ARG A 236 -6.10 7.59 1.96
N PHE A 237 -6.58 7.90 0.76
CA PHE A 237 -6.48 9.20 0.12
C PHE A 237 -7.84 9.86 0.02
N TRP A 238 -8.01 10.99 0.68
CA TRP A 238 -9.26 11.74 0.67
C TRP A 238 -9.13 13.07 -0.06
N PRO A 239 -10.12 13.50 -0.84
CA PRO A 239 -10.17 14.85 -1.39
C PRO A 239 -10.28 15.86 -0.25
N ARG A 240 -9.29 16.78 -0.14
CA ARG A 240 -9.33 17.84 0.87
C ARG A 240 -10.59 18.70 0.80
N ALA A 241 -11.08 18.95 -0.41
CA ALA A 241 -12.22 19.85 -0.63
C ALA A 241 -13.55 19.32 -0.06
N SER A 242 -13.78 18.01 -0.13
CA SER A 242 -15.01 17.35 0.35
C SER A 242 -14.86 16.72 1.74
N TYR A 243 -13.65 16.71 2.30
CA TYR A 243 -13.42 16.12 3.61
C TYR A 243 -14.27 16.76 4.71
N ARG A 244 -14.94 15.92 5.49
CA ARG A 244 -15.70 16.29 6.70
C ARG A 244 -15.56 15.15 7.72
N PRO A 245 -15.27 15.44 9.00
CA PRO A 245 -15.29 14.43 10.05
C PRO A 245 -16.72 13.98 10.38
N GLY A 246 -16.86 12.86 11.05
CA GLY A 246 -18.14 12.28 11.48
C GLY A 246 -18.74 11.26 10.51
N SER A 247 -18.18 11.12 9.31
CA SER A 247 -18.59 10.12 8.31
C SER A 247 -17.38 9.59 7.54
N SER A 248 -17.56 8.49 6.80
CA SER A 248 -16.51 8.01 5.88
C SER A 248 -16.38 8.99 4.72
N PRO A 249 -15.21 9.65 4.54
CA PRO A 249 -15.02 10.57 3.42
C PRO A 249 -15.08 9.86 2.06
N GLU A 250 -15.38 10.62 1.01
CA GLU A 250 -15.05 10.20 -0.35
C GLU A 250 -13.56 9.91 -0.45
N SER A 251 -13.16 8.98 -1.34
CA SER A 251 -11.77 8.59 -1.44
C SER A 251 -11.31 8.34 -2.87
N PHE A 252 -10.00 8.50 -3.07
CA PHE A 252 -9.28 8.09 -4.28
C PHE A 252 -8.72 6.66 -4.18
N ASP A 253 -9.04 5.95 -3.09
CA ASP A 253 -8.56 4.60 -2.79
C ASP A 253 -9.67 3.55 -2.92
N LYS A 254 -9.43 2.37 -2.36
CA LYS A 254 -10.37 1.23 -2.37
C LYS A 254 -11.71 1.47 -1.67
N GLN A 255 -11.93 2.61 -1.00
CA GLN A 255 -13.18 2.83 -0.24
C GLN A 255 -14.41 2.88 -1.15
N PHE A 256 -14.28 3.43 -2.37
CA PHE A 256 -15.35 3.39 -3.37
C PHE A 256 -15.80 1.95 -3.68
N LEU A 257 -14.84 1.07 -3.92
CA LEU A 257 -15.11 -0.34 -4.12
C LEU A 257 -15.69 -0.99 -2.85
N ARG A 258 -15.11 -0.71 -1.67
CA ARG A 258 -15.61 -1.28 -0.41
C ARG A 258 -17.05 -0.89 -0.13
N ASN A 259 -17.44 0.34 -0.40
CA ASN A 259 -18.82 0.80 -0.25
C ASN A 259 -19.78 0.02 -1.17
N TRP A 260 -19.36 -0.24 -2.41
CA TRP A 260 -20.15 -1.06 -3.33
C TRP A 260 -20.26 -2.52 -2.84
N LEU A 261 -19.15 -3.10 -2.38
CA LEU A 261 -19.12 -4.47 -1.84
C LEU A 261 -20.02 -4.62 -0.61
N GLU A 262 -20.02 -3.64 0.28
CA GLU A 262 -20.90 -3.62 1.46
C GLU A 262 -22.37 -3.52 1.05
N ALA A 263 -22.69 -2.72 0.03
CA ALA A 263 -24.04 -2.61 -0.51
C ALA A 263 -24.50 -3.85 -1.30
N SER A 264 -23.58 -4.64 -1.85
CA SER A 264 -23.89 -5.85 -2.63
C SER A 264 -24.35 -7.03 -1.77
N GLY A 265 -24.14 -6.97 -0.44
CA GLY A 265 -24.47 -8.07 0.48
C GLY A 265 -23.49 -9.25 0.42
N TRP A 266 -22.32 -9.09 -0.22
CA TRP A 266 -21.27 -10.13 -0.21
C TRP A 266 -20.71 -10.32 1.21
N ASP A 267 -20.55 -11.56 1.61
CA ASP A 267 -20.13 -11.98 2.96
C ASP A 267 -18.63 -11.81 3.25
N LYS A 268 -17.88 -11.25 2.30
CA LYS A 268 -16.42 -11.03 2.37
C LYS A 268 -15.59 -12.33 2.37
N GLN A 269 -16.19 -13.42 1.92
CA GLN A 269 -15.54 -14.72 1.78
C GLN A 269 -15.34 -15.09 0.31
N PRO A 270 -14.30 -15.90 -0.02
CA PRO A 270 -14.17 -16.49 -1.36
C PRO A 270 -15.36 -17.39 -1.72
N PRO A 271 -15.79 -17.41 -2.99
CA PRO A 271 -15.23 -16.64 -4.12
C PRO A 271 -15.70 -15.18 -4.14
N ALA A 272 -14.80 -14.28 -4.57
CA ALA A 272 -15.17 -12.88 -4.77
C ALA A 272 -16.12 -12.73 -5.97
N PRO A 273 -17.10 -11.81 -5.93
CA PRO A 273 -17.95 -11.51 -7.06
C PRO A 273 -17.17 -10.84 -8.20
N ALA A 274 -17.63 -11.06 -9.44
CA ALA A 274 -17.15 -10.23 -10.56
C ALA A 274 -17.61 -8.78 -10.37
N LEU A 275 -16.72 -7.83 -10.65
CA LEU A 275 -17.04 -6.41 -10.56
C LEU A 275 -17.75 -5.97 -11.85
N PRO A 276 -18.83 -5.19 -11.77
CA PRO A 276 -19.37 -4.51 -12.93
C PRO A 276 -18.34 -3.56 -13.55
N ASP A 277 -18.39 -3.39 -14.87
CA ASP A 277 -17.46 -2.50 -15.59
C ASP A 277 -17.46 -1.08 -15.01
N GLU A 278 -18.62 -0.55 -14.62
CA GLU A 278 -18.74 0.77 -13.98
C GLU A 278 -17.89 0.87 -12.70
N ILE A 279 -17.87 -0.18 -11.88
CA ILE A 279 -17.09 -0.21 -10.63
C ILE A 279 -15.61 -0.36 -10.93
N ALA A 280 -15.24 -1.22 -11.87
CA ALA A 280 -13.83 -1.39 -12.27
C ALA A 280 -13.26 -0.10 -12.88
N LEU A 281 -13.96 0.50 -13.83
CA LEU A 281 -13.57 1.77 -14.47
C LEU A 281 -13.62 2.95 -13.50
N GLY A 282 -14.63 3.01 -12.63
CA GLY A 282 -14.72 4.04 -11.58
C GLY A 282 -13.59 3.97 -10.58
N THR A 283 -13.12 2.76 -10.24
CA THR A 283 -11.93 2.55 -9.39
C THR A 283 -10.66 2.99 -10.12
N ALA A 284 -10.49 2.59 -11.39
CA ALA A 284 -9.34 3.00 -12.20
C ALA A 284 -9.24 4.53 -12.35
N ALA A 285 -10.38 5.20 -12.58
CA ALA A 285 -10.42 6.66 -12.70
C ALA A 285 -9.96 7.38 -11.42
N ARG A 286 -10.35 6.88 -10.23
CA ARG A 286 -9.92 7.44 -8.94
C ARG A 286 -8.43 7.25 -8.69
N TYR A 287 -7.89 6.10 -9.04
CA TYR A 287 -6.47 5.84 -8.94
C TYR A 287 -5.66 6.75 -9.87
N GLN A 288 -6.15 6.94 -11.11
CA GLN A 288 -5.53 7.85 -12.07
C GLN A 288 -5.59 9.31 -11.55
N GLU A 289 -6.71 9.75 -11.00
CA GLU A 289 -6.84 11.09 -10.44
C GLU A 289 -5.88 11.32 -9.28
N ALA A 290 -5.70 10.32 -8.40
CA ALA A 290 -4.71 10.42 -7.33
C ALA A 290 -3.28 10.56 -7.89
N LEU A 291 -2.91 9.76 -8.88
CA LEU A 291 -1.62 9.86 -9.56
C LEU A 291 -1.42 11.24 -10.18
N ASP A 292 -2.38 11.71 -10.99
CA ASP A 292 -2.27 12.98 -11.71
C ASP A 292 -2.11 14.16 -10.73
N ARG A 293 -2.84 14.17 -9.62
CA ARG A 293 -2.74 15.23 -8.61
C ARG A 293 -1.40 15.21 -7.88
N LEU A 294 -0.90 14.04 -7.51
CA LEU A 294 0.34 13.93 -6.73
C LEU A 294 1.58 14.18 -7.57
N THR A 295 1.54 13.86 -8.86
CA THR A 295 2.71 13.98 -9.75
C THR A 295 2.72 15.23 -10.65
N ALA A 296 1.65 16.05 -10.62
CA ALA A 296 1.52 17.29 -11.39
C ALA A 296 2.57 18.38 -11.02
#